data_07ebd9b848427a27f0fd7c3602eef088
#
_entry.id   07ebd9b848427a27f0fd7c3602eef088
#
_cell.length_a   1.000
_cell.length_b   1.000
_cell.length_c   1.000
_cell.angle_alpha   90.00
_cell.angle_beta   90.00
_cell.angle_gamma   90.00
#
_symmetry.space_group_name_H-M   'P 1'
#
loop_
_entity.id
_entity.type
_entity.pdbx_description
1 polymer ?
#
loop_
_entity_poly.entity_id
_entity_poly.type
_entity_poly.pdbx_seq_one_letter_code
_entity_poly.pdbx_strand_id
1 'polypeptide(L)'
;MRPILPIFLLLAAPAWAQTQTPEQAAANAAILPMMTEVSPQDGDVMAACVVSVASPEEVAQMAAAGGPTPALGPLVSAVLARTEAIDCIRATLAR
;
A
#
# COMPACT_ATOMS: atom_id res chain seq x y z
N MET A 1 22.96 3.48 28.27
CA MET A 1 22.98 3.60 27.95
C MET A 1 22.37 3.56 27.23
N ARG A 2 21.80 3.88 26.78
CA ARG A 2 21.60 3.93 26.24
C ARG A 2 21.05 3.78 25.05
N PRO A 3 21.29 3.20 24.19
CA PRO A 3 20.95 2.88 22.84
C PRO A 3 19.52 2.43 22.63
N ILE A 4 18.81 2.28 23.66
CA ILE A 4 17.41 1.82 23.60
C ILE A 4 16.50 2.90 23.03
N LEU A 5 16.90 4.16 23.17
CA LEU A 5 16.03 5.27 22.79
C LEU A 5 15.59 5.25 21.33
N PRO A 6 16.45 4.93 20.37
CA PRO A 6 16.00 4.88 18.97
C PRO A 6 14.87 3.89 18.72
N ILE A 7 14.80 2.86 19.54
CA ILE A 7 13.76 1.85 19.37
C ILE A 7 12.39 2.43 19.62
N PHE A 8 12.27 3.33 20.55
CA PHE A 8 11.00 3.95 20.86
C PHE A 8 10.46 4.76 19.69
N LEU A 9 11.36 5.35 18.90
CA LEU A 9 10.94 6.10 17.73
C LEU A 9 10.29 5.20 16.69
N LEU A 10 10.76 3.97 16.59
CA LEU A 10 10.17 3.01 15.64
C LEU A 10 8.76 2.66 16.04
N LEU A 11 8.48 2.64 17.32
CA LEU A 11 7.15 2.30 17.80
C LEU A 11 6.11 3.35 17.46
N ALA A 12 6.55 4.56 17.11
CA ALA A 12 5.63 5.61 16.72
C ALA A 12 5.03 5.38 15.33
N ALA A 13 5.61 4.50 14.51
CA ALA A 13 5.11 4.24 13.16
C ALA A 13 3.77 3.50 13.22
N PRO A 14 2.86 3.77 12.25
CA PRO A 14 1.63 3.01 12.18
C PRO A 14 1.90 1.54 11.97
N ALA A 15 1.02 0.69 12.51
CA ALA A 15 1.21 -0.76 12.41
C ALA A 15 1.29 -1.24 10.97
N TRP A 16 0.44 -0.68 10.09
CA TRP A 16 0.43 -1.11 8.70
C TRP A 16 1.75 -0.76 8.01
N ALA A 17 2.36 0.35 8.36
CA ALA A 17 3.64 0.74 7.78
C ALA A 17 4.76 -0.18 8.23
N GLN A 18 4.65 -0.70 9.45
CA GLN A 18 5.68 -1.60 9.99
C GLN A 18 5.62 -2.97 9.36
N THR A 19 4.46 -3.37 8.81
CA THR A 19 4.30 -4.69 8.23
C THR A 19 4.65 -4.73 6.74
N GLN A 20 4.85 -3.58 6.11
CA GLN A 20 5.21 -3.56 4.69
C GLN A 20 6.67 -3.92 4.49
N THR A 21 6.91 -4.80 3.52
CA THR A 21 8.27 -5.07 3.08
C THR A 21 8.78 -3.90 2.24
N PRO A 22 10.10 -3.79 2.01
CA PRO A 22 10.61 -2.74 1.12
C PRO A 22 10.00 -2.80 -0.28
N GLU A 23 9.73 -4.00 -0.79
CA GLU A 23 9.11 -4.14 -2.09
C GLU A 23 7.66 -3.66 -2.06
N GLN A 24 6.94 -3.95 -0.99
CA GLN A 24 5.58 -3.43 -0.83
C GLN A 24 5.57 -1.91 -0.74
N ALA A 25 6.53 -1.34 -0.04
CA ALA A 25 6.64 0.11 0.06
C ALA A 25 6.90 0.74 -1.31
N ALA A 26 7.75 0.11 -2.13
CA ALA A 26 8.01 0.59 -3.48
C ALA A 26 6.76 0.47 -4.36
N ALA A 27 6.03 -0.63 -4.24
CA ALA A 27 4.78 -0.81 -4.97
C ALA A 27 3.75 0.24 -4.57
N ASN A 28 3.63 0.49 -3.27
CA ASN A 28 2.72 1.52 -2.76
C ASN A 28 3.05 2.88 -3.35
N ALA A 29 4.33 3.24 -3.35
CA ALA A 29 4.74 4.52 -3.92
C ALA A 29 4.42 4.62 -5.41
N ALA A 30 4.51 3.50 -6.12
CA ALA A 30 4.24 3.49 -7.56
C ALA A 30 2.76 3.72 -7.87
N ILE A 31 1.85 3.16 -7.08
CA ILE A 31 0.41 3.26 -7.37
C ILE A 31 -0.28 4.39 -6.62
N LEU A 32 0.37 4.98 -5.62
CA LEU A 32 -0.25 6.02 -4.81
C LEU A 32 -0.81 7.17 -5.65
N PRO A 33 -0.08 7.73 -6.63
CA PRO A 33 -0.65 8.80 -7.45
C PRO A 33 -1.91 8.37 -8.20
N MET A 34 -1.97 7.12 -8.67
CA MET A 34 -3.14 6.61 -9.35
C MET A 34 -4.35 6.57 -8.42
N MET A 35 -4.13 6.08 -7.21
CA MET A 35 -5.21 5.98 -6.23
C MET A 35 -5.67 7.34 -5.77
N THR A 36 -4.76 8.29 -5.67
CA THR A 36 -5.09 9.65 -5.29
C THR A 36 -5.95 10.34 -6.35
N GLU A 37 -5.72 10.02 -7.63
CA GLU A 37 -6.58 10.56 -8.69
C GLU A 37 -7.99 10.00 -8.61
N VAL A 38 -8.11 8.71 -8.25
CA VAL A 38 -9.42 8.08 -8.12
C VAL A 38 -10.16 8.64 -6.89
N SER A 39 -9.45 8.78 -5.78
CA SER A 39 -10.04 9.28 -4.54
C SER A 39 -9.02 10.13 -3.81
N PRO A 40 -9.09 11.45 -3.95
CA PRO A 40 -8.10 12.33 -3.31
C PRO A 40 -8.04 12.17 -1.79
N GLN A 41 -9.16 11.80 -1.15
CA GLN A 41 -9.19 11.69 0.29
C GLN A 41 -8.71 10.35 0.79
N ASP A 42 -8.99 9.29 0.03
CA ASP A 42 -8.77 7.92 0.50
C ASP A 42 -7.74 7.17 -0.34
N GLY A 43 -7.03 7.86 -1.22
CA GLY A 43 -6.07 7.21 -2.11
C GLY A 43 -4.99 6.46 -1.37
N ASP A 44 -4.52 7.00 -0.24
CA ASP A 44 -3.49 6.34 0.55
C ASP A 44 -4.01 5.03 1.15
N VAL A 45 -5.25 5.01 1.61
CA VAL A 45 -5.87 3.79 2.13
C VAL A 45 -6.01 2.77 1.01
N MET A 46 -6.49 3.20 -0.15
CA MET A 46 -6.67 2.29 -1.29
C MET A 46 -5.34 1.69 -1.71
N ALA A 47 -4.30 2.51 -1.81
CA ALA A 47 -2.98 2.01 -2.20
C ALA A 47 -2.45 0.99 -1.21
N ALA A 48 -2.57 1.28 0.09
CA ALA A 48 -2.09 0.37 1.12
C ALA A 48 -2.83 -0.96 1.08
N CYS A 49 -4.15 -0.91 0.87
CA CYS A 49 -4.96 -2.13 0.80
C CYS A 49 -4.64 -2.95 -0.45
N VAL A 50 -4.45 -2.29 -1.59
CA VAL A 50 -4.06 -3.00 -2.82
C VAL A 50 -2.75 -3.76 -2.60
N VAL A 51 -1.76 -3.09 -2.03
CA VAL A 51 -0.45 -3.71 -1.84
C VAL A 51 -0.51 -4.85 -0.84
N SER A 52 -1.32 -4.71 0.23
CA SER A 52 -1.39 -5.77 1.24
C SER A 52 -2.13 -7.00 0.74
N VAL A 53 -3.06 -6.83 -0.20
CA VAL A 53 -3.86 -7.94 -0.74
C VAL A 53 -3.19 -8.58 -1.95
N ALA A 54 -2.40 -7.83 -2.69
CA ALA A 54 -1.76 -8.31 -3.91
C ALA A 54 -0.81 -9.47 -3.61
N SER A 55 -0.69 -10.38 -4.57
CA SER A 55 0.27 -11.48 -4.46
C SER A 55 1.69 -10.95 -4.55
N PRO A 56 2.68 -11.74 -4.11
CA PRO A 56 4.08 -11.30 -4.23
C PRO A 56 4.48 -10.94 -5.66
N GLU A 57 3.96 -11.67 -6.64
CA GLU A 57 4.27 -11.37 -8.06
C GLU A 57 3.66 -10.06 -8.49
N GLU A 58 2.45 -9.79 -8.03
CA GLU A 58 1.79 -8.53 -8.36
C GLU A 58 2.51 -7.35 -7.71
N VAL A 59 2.93 -7.53 -6.47
CA VAL A 59 3.70 -6.49 -5.78
C VAL A 59 5.01 -6.23 -6.54
N ALA A 60 5.66 -7.30 -7.00
CA ALA A 60 6.91 -7.15 -7.75
C ALA A 60 6.70 -6.36 -9.04
N GLN A 61 5.57 -6.61 -9.73
CA GLN A 61 5.26 -5.87 -10.95
C GLN A 61 5.05 -4.39 -10.68
N MET A 62 4.33 -4.07 -9.61
CA MET A 62 4.10 -2.68 -9.24
C MET A 62 5.40 -1.99 -8.87
N ALA A 63 6.23 -2.67 -8.06
CA ALA A 63 7.50 -2.09 -7.63
C ALA A 63 8.43 -1.87 -8.81
N ALA A 64 8.46 -2.81 -9.74
CA ALA A 64 9.35 -2.73 -10.91
C ALA A 64 8.95 -1.61 -11.85
N ALA A 65 7.69 -1.20 -11.83
CA ALA A 65 7.21 -0.13 -12.70
C ALA A 65 7.84 1.21 -12.34
N GLY A 66 8.19 1.40 -11.07
CA GLY A 66 8.87 2.62 -10.62
C GLY A 66 8.00 3.86 -10.56
N GLY A 67 6.72 3.74 -10.91
CA GLY A 67 5.80 4.87 -10.90
C GLY A 67 4.52 4.51 -11.61
N PRO A 68 3.53 5.41 -11.62
CA PRO A 68 2.26 5.13 -12.30
C PRO A 68 2.47 5.00 -13.80
N THR A 69 1.94 3.91 -14.35
CA THR A 69 1.98 3.67 -15.79
C THR A 69 0.63 3.11 -16.22
N PRO A 70 0.24 3.29 -17.49
CA PRO A 70 -1.01 2.71 -17.96
C PRO A 70 -1.07 1.19 -17.82
N ALA A 71 0.09 0.54 -17.86
CA ALA A 71 0.15 -0.91 -17.74
C ALA A 71 -0.29 -1.41 -16.36
N LEU A 72 -0.19 -0.58 -15.33
CA LEU A 72 -0.61 -0.96 -14.00
C LEU A 72 -2.11 -0.87 -13.78
N GLY A 73 -2.83 -0.13 -14.63
CA GLY A 73 -4.26 0.05 -14.47
C GLY A 73 -5.03 -1.25 -14.34
N PRO A 74 -4.91 -2.17 -15.29
CA PRO A 74 -5.64 -3.44 -15.20
C PRO A 74 -5.23 -4.26 -13.97
N LEU A 75 -3.96 -4.25 -13.61
CA LEU A 75 -3.48 -4.98 -12.45
C LEU A 75 -4.11 -4.45 -11.17
N VAL A 76 -4.05 -3.15 -10.98
CA VAL A 76 -4.60 -2.51 -9.78
C VAL A 76 -6.11 -2.71 -9.72
N SER A 77 -6.80 -2.57 -10.86
CA SER A 77 -8.25 -2.78 -10.91
C SER A 77 -8.62 -4.20 -10.52
N ALA A 78 -7.85 -5.18 -10.97
CA ALA A 78 -8.11 -6.57 -10.64
C ALA A 78 -7.96 -6.82 -9.14
N VAL A 79 -6.96 -6.22 -8.51
CA VAL A 79 -6.76 -6.38 -7.08
C VAL A 79 -7.88 -5.67 -6.30
N LEU A 80 -8.26 -4.48 -6.73
CA LEU A 80 -9.33 -3.72 -6.07
C LEU A 80 -10.67 -4.44 -6.13
N ALA A 81 -10.88 -5.27 -7.13
CA ALA A 81 -12.13 -6.03 -7.26
C ALA A 81 -12.20 -7.23 -6.33
N ARG A 82 -11.11 -7.59 -5.68
CA ARG A 82 -11.11 -8.72 -4.77
C ARG A 82 -11.83 -8.37 -3.47
N THR A 83 -12.52 -9.37 -2.91
CA THR A 83 -13.24 -9.18 -1.67
C THR A 83 -12.32 -8.72 -0.55
N GLU A 84 -11.12 -9.28 -0.49
CA GLU A 84 -10.15 -8.92 0.54
C GLU A 84 -9.76 -7.46 0.48
N ALA A 85 -9.62 -6.91 -0.73
CA ALA A 85 -9.28 -5.51 -0.88
C ALA A 85 -10.44 -4.61 -0.44
N ILE A 86 -11.65 -4.98 -0.82
CA ILE A 86 -12.85 -4.23 -0.42
C ILE A 86 -13.00 -4.24 1.09
N ASP A 87 -12.80 -5.39 1.71
CA ASP A 87 -12.89 -5.51 3.16
C ASP A 87 -11.81 -4.69 3.86
N CYS A 88 -10.60 -4.69 3.31
CA CYS A 88 -9.49 -3.92 3.85
C CYS A 88 -9.84 -2.43 3.86
N ILE A 89 -10.34 -1.93 2.73
CA ILE A 89 -10.69 -0.51 2.61
C ILE A 89 -11.82 -0.15 3.57
N ARG A 90 -12.86 -0.97 3.63
CA ARG A 90 -13.97 -0.73 4.54
C ARG A 90 -13.53 -0.70 5.99
N ALA A 91 -12.72 -1.67 6.39
CA ALA A 91 -12.28 -1.75 7.78
C ALA A 91 -11.46 -0.53 8.16
N THR A 92 -10.64 -0.05 7.24
CA THR A 92 -9.78 1.10 7.51
C THR A 92 -10.59 2.38 7.58
N LEU A 93 -11.53 2.56 6.68
CA LEU A 93 -12.34 3.79 6.63
C LEU A 93 -13.40 3.84 7.74
N ALA A 94 -13.75 2.70 8.31
CA ALA A 94 -14.76 2.64 9.36
C ALA A 94 -14.24 3.10 10.73
N ARG A 95 -12.96 3.31 10.86
CA ARG A 95 -12.37 3.68 12.15
C ARG A 95 -12.58 5.11 12.53
#